data_70c47f3fdbaf7b288c082b00736317a4
#
_entry.id   70c47f3fdbaf7b288c082b00736317a4
#
_cell.length_a   1.000
_cell.length_b   1.000
_cell.length_c   1.000
_cell.angle_alpha   90.00
_cell.angle_beta   90.00
_cell.angle_gamma   90.00
#
_symmetry.space_group_name_H-M   'P 1'
#
loop_
_entity.id
_entity.type
_entity.pdbx_description
1 polymer ?
#
loop_
_entity_poly.entity_id
_entity_poly.type
_entity_poly.pdbx_seq_one_letter_code
_entity_poly.pdbx_strand_id
1 'polypeptide(L)'
;MAGNLYLVSTPIGNLEDITFRAVRTLQECDLIAAEDTRHTALLLQRYDIRKPLESFHAFNEHSKVEKLISRIKEGLNVALVSDAGTPAVADPGFLPLRAALEAGLEPVVIPGVSAVTV
;
A
#
# COMPACT_ATOMS: atom_id res chain seq x y z
N MET A 1 19.42 -3.70 6.54
CA MET A 1 18.84 -3.61 5.18
C MET A 1 17.54 -2.84 5.22
N ALA A 2 17.32 -2.02 4.21
CA ALA A 2 16.07 -1.28 4.12
C ALA A 2 14.90 -2.21 3.82
N GLY A 3 13.73 -1.87 4.31
CA GLY A 3 12.50 -2.53 3.93
C GLY A 3 12.01 -2.05 2.58
N ASN A 4 10.83 -2.49 2.20
CA ASN A 4 10.23 -2.15 0.91
C ASN A 4 8.95 -1.35 1.11
N LEU A 5 8.67 -0.48 0.15
CA LEU A 5 7.40 0.19 0.04
C LEU A 5 6.67 -0.44 -1.15
N TYR A 6 5.55 -1.07 -0.88
CA TYR A 6 4.75 -1.72 -1.92
C TYR A 6 3.54 -0.87 -2.26
N LEU A 7 3.28 -0.72 -3.55
CA LEU A 7 2.07 -0.06 -4.05
C LEU A 7 1.14 -1.17 -4.53
N VAL A 8 0.11 -1.47 -3.75
CA VAL A 8 -0.77 -2.62 -4.00
C VAL A 8 -2.11 -2.16 -4.52
N SER A 9 -2.51 -2.70 -5.66
CA SER A 9 -3.83 -2.45 -6.24
C SER A 9 -4.79 -3.54 -5.80
N THR A 10 -5.97 -3.14 -5.32
CA THR A 10 -7.01 -4.09 -4.89
C THR A 10 -8.26 -3.92 -5.75
N PRO A 11 -9.08 -4.97 -5.85
CA PRO A 11 -10.31 -4.88 -6.66
C PRO A 11 -11.33 -3.95 -6.02
N ILE A 12 -12.07 -3.23 -6.86
CA ILE A 12 -13.10 -2.31 -6.41
C ILE A 12 -14.36 -3.06 -6.00
N GLY A 13 -14.72 -4.08 -6.74
CA GLY A 13 -15.95 -4.82 -6.52
C GLY A 13 -15.76 -6.13 -5.79
N ASN A 14 -15.44 -7.17 -6.52
CA ASN A 14 -15.35 -8.54 -5.97
C ASN A 14 -13.98 -8.76 -5.31
N LEU A 15 -13.98 -9.03 -4.01
CA LEU A 15 -12.75 -9.27 -3.25
C LEU A 15 -11.97 -10.50 -3.75
N GLU A 16 -12.63 -11.40 -4.47
CA GLU A 16 -11.97 -12.58 -5.02
C GLU A 16 -11.10 -12.27 -6.23
N ASP A 17 -11.24 -11.08 -6.80
CA ASP A 17 -10.45 -10.66 -7.95
C ASP A 17 -9.04 -10.18 -7.59
N ILE A 18 -8.68 -10.19 -6.31
CA ILE A 18 -7.33 -9.82 -5.89
C ILE A 18 -6.32 -10.87 -6.38
N THR A 19 -5.14 -10.42 -6.78
CA THR A 19 -4.10 -11.35 -7.24
C THR A 19 -3.44 -12.07 -6.06
N PHE A 20 -2.90 -13.27 -6.32
CA PHE A 20 -2.14 -14.00 -5.30
C PHE A 20 -0.93 -13.20 -4.83
N ARG A 21 -0.28 -12.48 -5.74
CA ARG A 21 0.87 -11.67 -5.41
C ARG A 21 0.50 -10.55 -4.45
N ALA A 22 -0.65 -9.92 -4.66
CA ALA A 22 -1.14 -8.87 -3.76
C ALA A 22 -1.44 -9.43 -2.38
N VAL A 23 -2.11 -10.58 -2.31
CA VAL A 23 -2.40 -11.23 -1.02
C VAL A 23 -1.09 -11.55 -0.28
N ARG A 24 -0.12 -12.13 -0.97
CA ARG A 24 1.17 -12.47 -0.38
C ARG A 24 1.88 -11.22 0.14
N THR A 25 1.87 -10.14 -0.62
CA THR A 25 2.50 -8.89 -0.21
C THR A 25 1.87 -8.36 1.06
N LEU A 26 0.54 -8.38 1.15
CA LEU A 26 -0.17 -7.94 2.34
C LEU A 26 0.10 -8.83 3.55
N GLN A 27 0.32 -10.13 3.33
CA GLN A 27 0.66 -11.05 4.40
C GLN A 27 2.08 -10.87 4.92
N GLU A 28 3.00 -10.45 4.06
CA GLU A 28 4.41 -10.34 4.40
C GLU A 28 4.82 -8.95 4.88
N CYS A 29 4.02 -7.93 4.62
CA CYS A 29 4.34 -6.58 5.07
C CYS A 29 4.13 -6.42 6.58
N ASP A 30 4.65 -5.33 7.13
CA ASP A 30 4.54 -5.03 8.55
C ASP A 30 3.44 -4.01 8.86
N LEU A 31 3.11 -3.19 7.88
CA LEU A 31 2.10 -2.14 8.04
C LEU A 31 1.37 -1.96 6.72
N ILE A 32 0.06 -1.80 6.80
CA ILE A 32 -0.79 -1.52 5.65
C ILE A 32 -1.42 -0.15 5.82
N ALA A 33 -1.32 0.68 4.80
CA ALA A 33 -2.00 1.97 4.75
C ALA A 33 -2.91 2.00 3.54
N ALA A 34 -4.12 2.52 3.70
CA ALA A 34 -5.13 2.50 2.65
C ALA A 34 -5.88 3.81 2.58
N GLU A 35 -6.34 4.14 1.38
CA GLU A 35 -7.24 5.28 1.17
C GLU A 35 -8.60 4.99 1.80
N ASP A 36 -9.16 3.83 1.51
CA ASP A 36 -10.43 3.38 2.09
C ASP A 36 -10.15 2.23 3.05
N THR A 37 -10.08 2.55 4.34
CA THR A 37 -9.78 1.55 5.37
C THR A 37 -10.92 0.55 5.55
N ARG A 38 -12.16 0.94 5.28
CA ARG A 38 -13.29 0.01 5.43
C ARG A 38 -13.23 -1.10 4.41
N HIS A 39 -13.02 -0.74 3.16
CA HIS A 39 -12.90 -1.72 2.07
C HIS A 39 -11.70 -2.63 2.29
N THR A 40 -10.57 -2.04 2.65
CA THR A 40 -9.35 -2.80 2.90
C THR A 40 -9.50 -3.72 4.11
N ALA A 41 -10.16 -3.27 5.16
CA ALA A 41 -10.39 -4.11 6.33
C ALA A 41 -11.21 -5.37 5.98
N LEU A 42 -12.22 -5.23 5.13
CA LEU A 42 -13.00 -6.38 4.66
C LEU A 42 -12.13 -7.35 3.86
N LEU A 43 -11.27 -6.82 3.01
CA LEU A 43 -10.35 -7.62 2.23
C LEU A 43 -9.39 -8.40 3.13
N LEU A 44 -8.80 -7.73 4.12
CA LEU A 44 -7.88 -8.37 5.05
C LEU A 44 -8.59 -9.46 5.85
N GLN A 45 -9.82 -9.20 6.28
CA GLN A 45 -10.60 -10.18 7.01
C GLN A 45 -10.92 -11.40 6.15
N ARG A 46 -11.25 -11.18 4.89
CA ARG A 46 -11.56 -12.25 3.94
C ARG A 46 -10.40 -13.23 3.78
N TYR A 47 -9.16 -12.72 3.78
CA TYR A 47 -7.96 -13.53 3.58
C TYR A 47 -7.20 -13.80 4.87
N ASP A 48 -7.81 -13.52 6.02
CA ASP A 48 -7.24 -13.74 7.36
C ASP A 48 -5.87 -13.10 7.51
N ILE A 49 -5.73 -11.87 7.00
CA ILE A 49 -4.51 -11.09 7.11
C ILE A 49 -4.64 -10.17 8.33
N ARG A 50 -3.77 -10.38 9.32
CA ARG A 50 -3.82 -9.63 10.58
C ARG A 50 -2.60 -8.72 10.70
N LYS A 51 -2.68 -7.57 10.05
CA LYS A 51 -1.63 -6.56 10.07
C LYS A 51 -2.22 -5.22 10.48
N PRO A 52 -1.40 -4.33 11.07
CA PRO A 52 -1.88 -2.98 11.36
C PRO A 52 -2.35 -2.29 10.09
N LEU A 53 -3.50 -1.64 10.17
CA LEU A 53 -4.10 -0.93 9.04
C LEU A 53 -4.30 0.52 9.44
N GLU A 54 -3.76 1.44 8.67
CA GLU A 54 -3.89 2.87 8.89
C GLU A 54 -4.43 3.57 7.66
N SER A 55 -5.09 4.70 7.88
CA SER A 55 -5.58 5.54 6.79
C SER A 55 -4.43 6.34 6.18
N PHE A 56 -4.51 6.64 4.88
CA PHE A 56 -3.59 7.57 4.23
C PHE A 56 -3.56 8.92 4.95
N HIS A 57 -4.67 9.30 5.60
CA HIS A 57 -4.73 10.57 6.34
C HIS A 57 -3.77 10.63 7.52
N ALA A 58 -3.32 9.48 8.02
CA ALA A 58 -2.32 9.44 9.07
C ALA A 58 -0.96 9.97 8.59
N PHE A 59 -0.75 10.06 7.28
CA PHE A 59 0.52 10.45 6.68
C PHE A 59 0.42 11.74 5.86
N ASN A 60 -0.47 12.64 6.25
CA ASN A 60 -0.63 13.93 5.56
C ASN A 60 0.24 15.04 6.13
N GLU A 61 1.03 14.75 7.16
CA GLU A 61 1.99 15.69 7.74
C GLU A 61 3.41 15.22 7.49
N HIS A 62 4.31 16.16 7.21
CA HIS A 62 5.71 15.84 6.92
C HIS A 62 6.40 15.03 8.01
N SER A 63 6.15 15.39 9.27
CA SER A 63 6.79 14.69 10.39
C SER A 63 6.41 13.22 10.46
N LYS A 64 5.15 12.91 10.17
CA LYS A 64 4.67 11.52 10.17
C LYS A 64 5.23 10.74 8.99
N VAL A 65 5.32 11.40 7.84
CA VAL A 65 5.88 10.78 6.63
C VAL A 65 7.37 10.52 6.82
N GLU A 66 8.10 11.46 7.39
CA GLU A 66 9.53 11.27 7.66
C GLU A 66 9.77 10.10 8.61
N LYS A 67 8.94 9.97 9.64
CA LYS A 67 9.02 8.86 10.57
C LYS A 67 8.76 7.53 9.86
N LEU A 68 7.78 7.49 8.99
CA LEU A 68 7.47 6.30 8.20
C LEU A 68 8.65 5.90 7.31
N ILE A 69 9.23 6.86 6.61
CA ILE A 69 10.37 6.62 5.73
C ILE A 69 11.58 6.13 6.53
N SER A 70 11.82 6.70 7.70
CA SER A 70 12.91 6.24 8.57
C SER A 70 12.72 4.77 8.96
N ARG A 71 11.49 4.39 9.28
CA ARG A 71 11.20 3.00 9.66
C ARG A 71 11.39 2.05 8.48
N ILE A 72 11.03 2.48 7.28
CA ILE A 72 11.27 1.67 6.08
C ILE A 72 12.77 1.50 5.86
N LYS A 73 13.55 2.55 6.03
CA LYS A 73 15.00 2.45 5.92
C LYS A 73 15.61 1.50 6.95
N GLU A 74 14.97 1.36 8.09
CA GLU A 74 15.40 0.44 9.14
C GLU A 74 14.95 -1.00 8.92
N GLY A 75 14.13 -1.26 7.91
CA GLY A 75 13.71 -2.60 7.57
C GLY A 75 12.21 -2.86 7.59
N LEU A 76 11.39 -1.84 7.89
CA LEU A 76 9.93 -2.01 7.90
C LEU A 76 9.41 -2.12 6.48
N ASN A 77 8.54 -3.10 6.24
CA ASN A 77 7.87 -3.27 4.95
C ASN A 77 6.46 -2.70 5.04
N VAL A 78 6.15 -1.77 4.15
CA VAL A 78 4.87 -1.06 4.16
C VAL A 78 4.15 -1.27 2.83
N ALA A 79 2.87 -1.59 2.90
CA ALA A 79 2.02 -1.70 1.72
C ALA A 79 1.05 -0.53 1.68
N LEU A 80 1.08 0.23 0.59
CA LEU A 80 0.11 1.30 0.32
C LEU A 80 -0.94 0.73 -0.62
N VAL A 81 -2.17 0.65 -0.14
CA VAL A 81 -3.26 -0.01 -0.85
C VAL A 81 -4.18 1.02 -1.49
N SER A 82 -4.44 0.85 -2.78
CA SER A 82 -5.41 1.66 -3.49
C SER A 82 -6.36 0.77 -4.28
N ASP A 83 -7.56 1.26 -4.53
CA ASP A 83 -8.50 0.55 -5.37
C ASP A 83 -8.05 0.63 -6.83
N ALA A 84 -8.29 -0.44 -7.58
CA ALA A 84 -7.99 -0.46 -9.00
C ALA A 84 -8.75 0.69 -9.69
N GLY A 85 -8.05 1.46 -10.49
CA GLY A 85 -8.64 2.61 -11.16
C GLY A 85 -8.60 3.89 -10.35
N THR A 86 -8.17 3.85 -9.09
CA THR A 86 -7.99 5.05 -8.28
C THR A 86 -6.51 5.40 -8.25
N PRO A 87 -6.07 6.50 -8.82
CA PRO A 87 -4.65 6.83 -8.91
C PRO A 87 -4.11 7.57 -7.69
N ALA A 88 -4.77 7.47 -6.53
CA ALA A 88 -4.35 8.23 -5.36
C ALA A 88 -2.89 7.97 -4.98
N VAL A 89 -2.44 6.71 -5.05
CA VAL A 89 -1.03 6.37 -4.76
C VAL A 89 -0.07 6.86 -5.84
N ALA A 90 -0.56 7.06 -7.05
CA ALA A 90 0.25 7.56 -8.16
C ALA A 90 0.24 9.07 -8.27
N ASP A 91 -0.57 9.75 -7.44
CA ASP A 91 -0.65 11.20 -7.42
C ASP A 91 0.69 11.78 -6.94
N PRO A 92 1.33 12.66 -7.74
CA PRO A 92 2.60 13.27 -7.31
C PRO A 92 2.47 14.11 -6.04
N GLY A 93 1.24 14.47 -5.64
CA GLY A 93 0.99 15.13 -4.37
C GLY A 93 0.89 14.20 -3.18
N PHE A 94 0.94 12.88 -3.41
CA PHE A 94 0.83 11.91 -2.33
C PHE A 94 2.15 11.85 -1.54
N LEU A 95 2.13 12.37 -0.32
CA LEU A 95 3.35 12.58 0.46
C LEU A 95 4.18 11.33 0.71
N PRO A 96 3.61 10.17 1.10
CA PRO A 96 4.44 8.99 1.34
C PRO A 96 5.22 8.53 0.12
N LEU A 97 4.61 8.53 -1.05
CA LEU A 97 5.29 8.15 -2.28
C LEU A 97 6.39 9.14 -2.63
N ARG A 98 6.08 10.43 -2.56
CA ARG A 98 7.04 11.48 -2.87
C ARG A 98 8.24 11.42 -1.94
N ALA A 99 7.99 11.26 -0.63
CA ALA A 99 9.06 11.17 0.35
C ALA A 99 9.93 9.94 0.14
N ALA A 100 9.33 8.81 -0.25
CA ALA A 100 10.07 7.60 -0.55
C ALA A 100 11.02 7.80 -1.74
N LEU A 101 10.52 8.43 -2.80
CA LEU A 101 11.34 8.71 -3.98
C LEU A 101 12.48 9.66 -3.66
N GLU A 102 12.21 10.70 -2.87
CA GLU A 102 13.23 11.67 -2.45
C GLU A 102 14.28 11.03 -1.56
N ALA A 103 13.91 9.98 -0.83
CA ALA A 103 14.83 9.27 0.06
C ALA A 103 15.63 8.17 -0.67
N GLY A 104 15.42 8.02 -1.98
CA GLY A 104 16.12 7.02 -2.77
C GLY A 104 15.54 5.62 -2.70
N LEU A 105 14.34 5.48 -2.14
CA LEU A 105 13.63 4.20 -2.12
C LEU A 105 12.94 3.96 -3.46
N GLU A 106 12.94 2.70 -3.91
CA GLU A 106 12.22 2.32 -5.12
C GLU A 106 10.94 1.59 -4.73
N PRO A 107 9.76 2.23 -4.92
CA PRO A 107 8.51 1.53 -4.64
C PRO A 107 8.34 0.32 -5.55
N VAL A 108 7.82 -0.76 -4.98
CA VAL A 108 7.54 -1.99 -5.72
C VAL A 108 6.06 -2.00 -6.08
N VAL A 109 5.76 -1.98 -7.36
CA VAL A 109 4.38 -1.96 -7.84
C VAL A 109 3.84 -3.39 -7.92
N ILE A 110 2.73 -3.62 -7.22
CA ILE A 110 2.01 -4.89 -7.28
C ILE A 110 0.70 -4.62 -8.04
N PRO A 111 0.65 -4.92 -9.32
CA PRO A 111 -0.52 -4.60 -10.14
C PRO A 111 -1.72 -5.46 -9.77
N GLY A 112 -2.90 -4.90 -9.96
CA GLY A 112 -4.13 -5.65 -9.84
C GLY A 112 -4.48 -6.39 -11.12
N VAL A 113 -5.61 -7.06 -11.11
CA VAL A 113 -6.15 -7.68 -12.32
C VAL A 113 -6.49 -6.57 -13.30
N SER A 114 -5.92 -6.66 -14.50
CA SER A 114 -6.15 -5.65 -15.52
C SER A 114 -7.43 -5.96 -16.28
N ALA A 115 -8.30 -4.96 -16.34
CA ALA A 115 -9.51 -5.06 -17.17
C ALA A 115 -9.20 -4.86 -18.66
N VAL A 116 -7.96 -4.56 -18.99
CA VAL A 116 -7.54 -4.18 -20.33
C VAL A 116 -6.94 -5.35 -21.10
N THR A 117 -6.82 -6.48 -20.48
CA THR A 117 -6.31 -7.68 -21.13
C THR A 117 -7.34 -8.24 -22.11
N VAL A 118 -7.40 -7.65 -23.24
CA VAL A 118 -8.32 -8.12 -24.27
C VAL A 118 -7.53 -8.55 -25.47
#